data_994788dc65a93966070a9e5cb5493530
#
_entry.id   994788dc65a93966070a9e5cb5493530
#
_cell.length_a   1.000
_cell.length_b   1.000
_cell.length_c   1.000
_cell.angle_alpha   90.00
_cell.angle_beta   90.00
_cell.angle_gamma   90.00
#
_symmetry.space_group_name_H-M   'P 1'
#
loop_
_entity.id
_entity.type
_entity.pdbx_description
1 polymer ?
#
loop_
_entity_poly.entity_id
_entity_poly.type
_entity_poly.pdbx_seq_one_letter_code
_entity_poly.pdbx_strand_id
1 'polypeptide(L)'
;HGSGAAPGTSAETCPRCKGTGSVRTQQNFMGMTMQSTAACPDCRGTGRIIRTPCSRCKGKGKVRRSHKLMVKFPAGIDDGQTLRVRGEGNTGLNGGPNGDLMVTVSVRSHPLFTRQGQDVYCEMPITFTQAACGAEVEVPTLDGKVRYTIGEGTQTGTTFRLKGKGIPYVNGRSRGDQYVTVVVETPTRLTREQKDLLHKFEEATSESAQPKRKKFFEKLRDAFDK
;
A
#
# COMPACT_ATOMS: atom_id res chain seq x y z
N HIS A 1 25.58 -14.83 21.61
CA HIS A 1 24.56 -15.70 22.18
C HIS A 1 24.86 -15.88 23.67
N GLY A 2 23.95 -15.46 24.56
CA GLY A 2 24.10 -15.61 25.99
C GLY A 2 23.67 -17.01 26.42
N SER A 3 24.45 -17.63 27.33
CA SER A 3 24.11 -18.91 27.97
C SER A 3 22.83 -18.83 28.80
N GLY A 4 22.36 -17.64 29.13
CA GLY A 4 21.30 -17.40 30.09
C GLY A 4 21.78 -17.38 31.55
N ALA A 5 23.01 -17.77 31.81
CA ALA A 5 23.63 -17.74 33.13
C ALA A 5 24.19 -16.35 33.45
N ALA A 6 24.36 -16.06 34.73
CA ALA A 6 24.99 -14.82 35.19
C ALA A 6 26.47 -14.75 34.74
N PRO A 7 27.07 -13.55 34.61
CA PRO A 7 28.49 -13.42 34.31
C PRO A 7 29.34 -14.22 35.31
N GLY A 8 30.32 -14.99 34.81
CA GLY A 8 31.16 -15.84 35.60
C GLY A 8 30.57 -17.23 35.95
N THR A 9 29.33 -17.51 35.53
CA THR A 9 28.70 -18.82 35.71
C THR A 9 28.33 -19.45 34.38
N SER A 10 28.22 -20.78 34.33
CA SER A 10 27.83 -21.53 33.14
C SER A 10 26.58 -22.37 33.38
N ALA A 11 25.90 -22.75 32.31
CA ALA A 11 24.82 -23.71 32.38
C ALA A 11 25.41 -25.13 32.58
N GLU A 12 24.95 -25.85 33.60
CA GLU A 12 25.36 -27.21 33.92
C GLU A 12 24.50 -28.22 33.15
N THR A 13 25.09 -29.39 32.85
CA THR A 13 24.33 -30.49 32.26
C THR A 13 23.29 -31.00 33.26
N CYS A 14 22.05 -31.17 32.82
CA CYS A 14 20.99 -31.67 33.70
C CYS A 14 21.33 -33.09 34.19
N PRO A 15 21.42 -33.33 35.51
CA PRO A 15 21.80 -34.63 36.06
C PRO A 15 20.75 -35.70 35.76
N ARG A 16 19.48 -35.33 35.68
CA ARG A 16 18.36 -36.25 35.46
C ARG A 16 18.32 -36.83 34.04
N CYS A 17 18.45 -36.00 33.04
CA CYS A 17 18.44 -36.44 31.65
C CYS A 17 19.82 -36.54 31.01
N LYS A 18 20.89 -36.24 31.75
CA LYS A 18 22.28 -36.26 31.28
C LYS A 18 22.49 -35.48 29.99
N GLY A 19 21.78 -34.37 29.81
CA GLY A 19 21.88 -33.49 28.63
C GLY A 19 20.91 -33.80 27.50
N THR A 20 20.16 -34.89 27.53
CA THR A 20 19.24 -35.28 26.43
C THR A 20 17.97 -34.45 26.35
N GLY A 21 17.61 -33.72 27.41
CA GLY A 21 16.37 -32.92 27.48
C GLY A 21 15.10 -33.77 27.71
N SER A 22 15.17 -35.08 27.57
CA SER A 22 14.02 -35.99 27.69
C SER A 22 14.28 -37.11 28.66
N VAL A 23 13.23 -37.64 29.25
CA VAL A 23 13.25 -38.84 30.13
C VAL A 23 12.29 -39.87 29.57
N ARG A 24 12.69 -41.14 29.62
CA ARG A 24 11.81 -42.24 29.26
C ARG A 24 11.05 -42.67 30.51
N THR A 25 9.74 -42.69 30.40
CA THR A 25 8.84 -43.21 31.45
C THR A 25 8.21 -44.50 30.96
N GLN A 26 8.28 -45.53 31.80
CA GLN A 26 7.58 -46.79 31.56
C GLN A 26 6.31 -46.77 32.39
N GLN A 27 5.18 -46.97 31.75
CA GLN A 27 3.90 -47.13 32.41
C GLN A 27 3.37 -48.52 32.07
N ASN A 28 3.08 -49.30 33.12
CA ASN A 28 2.43 -50.60 32.96
C ASN A 28 0.91 -50.38 33.05
N PHE A 29 0.24 -50.61 31.95
CA PHE A 29 -1.20 -50.57 31.88
C PHE A 29 -1.72 -51.91 31.37
N MET A 30 -2.56 -52.61 32.18
CA MET A 30 -3.16 -53.91 31.85
C MET A 30 -2.17 -54.98 31.35
N GLY A 31 -0.98 -55.09 31.99
CA GLY A 31 0.03 -56.11 31.63
C GLY A 31 0.88 -55.74 30.38
N MET A 32 0.65 -54.61 29.73
CA MET A 32 1.47 -54.11 28.66
C MET A 32 2.36 -52.96 29.14
N THR A 33 3.67 -53.04 28.87
CA THR A 33 4.63 -52.00 29.17
C THR A 33 4.66 -50.98 28.03
N MET A 34 4.11 -49.79 28.24
CA MET A 34 4.25 -48.67 27.30
C MET A 34 5.45 -47.82 27.71
N GLN A 35 6.34 -47.60 26.75
CA GLN A 35 7.44 -46.64 26.91
C GLN A 35 7.01 -45.32 26.26
N SER A 36 6.97 -44.25 27.04
CA SER A 36 6.77 -42.90 26.56
C SER A 36 8.01 -42.03 26.83
N THR A 37 8.30 -41.13 25.90
CA THR A 37 9.37 -40.14 26.06
C THR A 37 8.71 -38.80 26.38
N ALA A 38 9.03 -38.25 27.55
CA ALA A 38 8.53 -36.96 28.01
C ALA A 38 9.67 -35.95 28.18
N ALA A 39 9.36 -34.67 28.08
CA ALA A 39 10.33 -33.62 28.37
C ALA A 39 10.79 -33.73 29.83
N CYS A 40 12.09 -33.63 30.07
CA CYS A 40 12.66 -33.70 31.43
C CYS A 40 12.05 -32.57 32.28
N PRO A 41 11.44 -32.91 33.44
CA PRO A 41 10.77 -31.90 34.28
C PRO A 41 11.75 -30.90 34.89
N ASP A 42 12.99 -31.32 35.17
CA ASP A 42 14.00 -30.48 35.83
C ASP A 42 14.56 -29.41 34.88
N CYS A 43 14.87 -29.77 33.64
CA CYS A 43 15.40 -28.85 32.66
C CYS A 43 14.36 -28.39 31.61
N ARG A 44 13.12 -28.88 31.68
CA ARG A 44 12.01 -28.57 30.77
C ARG A 44 12.38 -28.72 29.28
N GLY A 45 13.10 -29.77 28.96
CA GLY A 45 13.50 -30.10 27.61
C GLY A 45 14.81 -29.49 27.13
N THR A 46 15.44 -28.60 27.89
CA THR A 46 16.68 -27.90 27.47
C THR A 46 17.97 -28.75 27.62
N GLY A 47 17.95 -29.82 28.41
CA GLY A 47 19.11 -30.61 28.71
C GLY A 47 20.10 -29.93 29.67
N ARG A 48 19.89 -28.69 30.03
CA ARG A 48 20.80 -27.89 30.89
C ARG A 48 20.04 -27.19 32.00
N ILE A 49 20.70 -26.95 33.11
CA ILE A 49 20.16 -26.25 34.29
C ILE A 49 21.01 -25.02 34.56
N ILE A 50 20.36 -23.86 34.71
CA ILE A 50 21.00 -22.60 35.06
C ILE A 50 20.71 -22.35 36.55
N ARG A 51 21.69 -22.50 37.43
CA ARG A 51 21.52 -22.26 38.89
C ARG A 51 21.44 -20.76 39.18
N THR A 52 22.26 -19.96 38.51
CA THR A 52 22.29 -18.51 38.69
C THR A 52 21.88 -17.85 37.38
N PRO A 53 20.60 -17.47 37.21
CA PRO A 53 20.13 -16.87 35.97
C PRO A 53 20.63 -15.43 35.82
N CYS A 54 20.95 -15.04 34.61
CA CYS A 54 21.32 -13.67 34.26
C CYS A 54 20.18 -12.70 34.61
N SER A 55 20.48 -11.61 35.31
CA SER A 55 19.50 -10.61 35.73
C SER A 55 18.76 -9.94 34.54
N ARG A 56 19.43 -9.77 33.37
CA ARG A 56 18.88 -9.15 32.19
C ARG A 56 17.92 -10.04 31.39
N CYS A 57 18.29 -11.32 31.21
CA CYS A 57 17.48 -12.25 30.39
C CYS A 57 16.67 -13.25 31.21
N LYS A 58 16.86 -13.32 32.56
CA LYS A 58 16.19 -14.23 33.50
C LYS A 58 16.27 -15.69 33.01
N GLY A 59 17.46 -16.11 32.57
CA GLY A 59 17.70 -17.47 32.07
C GLY A 59 17.36 -17.73 30.61
N LYS A 60 16.71 -16.79 29.91
CA LYS A 60 16.27 -16.99 28.51
C LYS A 60 17.41 -16.92 27.48
N GLY A 61 18.58 -16.39 27.83
CA GLY A 61 19.73 -16.24 26.94
C GLY A 61 19.54 -15.15 25.85
N LYS A 62 18.38 -14.53 25.81
CA LYS A 62 18.04 -13.47 24.82
C LYS A 62 17.47 -12.25 25.52
N VAL A 63 17.82 -11.08 25.05
CA VAL A 63 17.28 -9.80 25.52
C VAL A 63 16.67 -9.04 24.35
N ARG A 64 15.60 -8.31 24.63
CA ARG A 64 14.98 -7.42 23.64
C ARG A 64 15.82 -6.15 23.53
N ARG A 65 16.19 -5.79 22.31
CA ARG A 65 16.87 -4.52 21.99
C ARG A 65 16.07 -3.78 20.92
N SER A 66 15.96 -2.47 21.07
CA SER A 66 15.47 -1.62 19.99
C SER A 66 16.62 -1.31 19.04
N HIS A 67 16.39 -1.50 17.77
CA HIS A 67 17.34 -1.22 16.71
C HIS A 67 16.65 -0.34 15.65
N LYS A 68 17.31 0.74 15.20
CA LYS A 68 16.83 1.57 14.10
C LYS A 68 17.40 1.01 12.80
N LEU A 69 16.49 0.66 11.89
CA LEU A 69 16.84 0.14 10.59
C LEU A 69 16.34 1.11 9.51
N MET A 70 17.20 1.44 8.56
CA MET A 70 16.80 2.21 7.38
C MET A 70 16.44 1.24 6.25
N VAL A 71 15.18 1.25 5.87
CA VAL A 71 14.67 0.41 4.76
C VAL A 71 14.41 1.30 3.55
N LYS A 72 15.04 0.99 2.42
CA LYS A 72 14.80 1.69 1.15
C LYS A 72 13.65 1.01 0.43
N PHE A 73 12.60 1.76 0.15
CA PHE A 73 11.47 1.30 -0.64
C PHE A 73 11.73 1.60 -2.12
N PRO A 74 11.53 0.64 -3.02
CA PRO A 74 11.59 0.91 -4.44
C PRO A 74 10.42 1.81 -4.87
N ALA A 75 10.68 2.75 -5.77
CA ALA A 75 9.62 3.56 -6.36
C ALA A 75 8.63 2.65 -7.10
N GLY A 76 7.34 2.95 -7.00
CA GLY A 76 6.28 2.15 -7.62
C GLY A 76 5.76 0.98 -6.80
N ILE A 77 6.28 0.78 -5.58
CA ILE A 77 5.76 -0.26 -4.68
C ILE A 77 4.25 -0.12 -4.50
N ASP A 78 3.54 -1.24 -4.42
CA ASP A 78 2.10 -1.26 -4.28
C ASP A 78 1.65 -1.47 -2.83
N ASP A 79 0.37 -1.15 -2.57
CA ASP A 79 -0.24 -1.39 -1.27
C ASP A 79 -0.24 -2.89 -0.94
N GLY A 80 0.01 -3.24 0.32
CA GLY A 80 0.08 -4.62 0.79
C GLY A 80 1.35 -5.38 0.39
N GLN A 81 2.25 -4.81 -0.42
CA GLN A 81 3.50 -5.48 -0.77
C GLN A 81 4.41 -5.63 0.44
N THR A 82 5.09 -6.78 0.52
CA THR A 82 6.00 -7.09 1.62
C THR A 82 7.44 -7.16 1.13
N LEU A 83 8.30 -6.37 1.76
CA LEU A 83 9.75 -6.39 1.55
C LEU A 83 10.41 -7.28 2.59
N ARG A 84 11.30 -8.17 2.14
CA ARG A 84 12.13 -9.00 3.00
C ARG A 84 13.50 -8.39 3.19
N VAL A 85 13.83 -8.03 4.44
CA VAL A 85 15.16 -7.55 4.82
C VAL A 85 15.90 -8.70 5.48
N ARG A 86 16.89 -9.25 4.79
CA ARG A 86 17.61 -10.44 5.21
C ARG A 86 18.43 -10.20 6.45
N GLY A 87 18.38 -11.14 7.42
CA GLY A 87 19.21 -11.13 8.62
C GLY A 87 18.83 -10.09 9.68
N GLU A 88 17.80 -9.28 9.45
CA GLU A 88 17.34 -8.22 10.38
C GLU A 88 16.17 -8.67 11.27
N GLY A 89 15.81 -9.93 11.20
CA GLY A 89 14.81 -10.53 12.08
C GLY A 89 15.37 -10.94 13.43
N ASN A 90 14.63 -11.77 14.14
CA ASN A 90 15.02 -12.28 15.45
C ASN A 90 16.27 -13.19 15.36
N THR A 91 17.09 -13.14 16.40
CA THR A 91 18.26 -14.01 16.53
C THR A 91 17.86 -15.49 16.51
N GLY A 92 18.54 -16.29 15.71
CA GLY A 92 18.32 -17.71 15.60
C GLY A 92 18.48 -18.47 16.93
N LEU A 93 17.99 -19.70 16.98
CA LEU A 93 18.18 -20.61 18.14
C LEU A 93 19.54 -21.27 18.01
N ASN A 94 20.14 -21.64 19.18
CA ASN A 94 21.36 -22.44 19.29
C ASN A 94 22.54 -21.96 18.41
N GLY A 95 22.68 -20.63 18.23
CA GLY A 95 23.76 -20.08 17.41
C GLY A 95 23.46 -20.01 15.91
N GLY A 96 22.24 -20.33 15.52
CA GLY A 96 21.80 -20.18 14.11
C GLY A 96 21.79 -18.73 13.63
N PRO A 97 21.72 -18.49 12.33
CA PRO A 97 21.65 -17.15 11.75
C PRO A 97 20.38 -16.44 12.20
N ASN A 98 20.41 -15.11 12.12
CA ASN A 98 19.19 -14.31 12.32
C ASN A 98 18.15 -14.64 11.26
N GLY A 99 16.89 -14.54 11.63
CA GLY A 99 15.78 -14.57 10.68
C GLY A 99 15.71 -13.30 9.83
N ASP A 100 14.75 -13.24 8.93
CA ASP A 100 14.49 -12.09 8.10
C ASP A 100 13.40 -11.20 8.72
N LEU A 101 13.48 -9.91 8.45
CA LEU A 101 12.43 -8.95 8.79
C LEU A 101 11.52 -8.79 7.59
N MET A 102 10.23 -9.01 7.79
CA MET A 102 9.19 -8.78 6.78
C MET A 102 8.54 -7.43 7.04
N VAL A 103 8.63 -6.53 6.07
CA VAL A 103 8.07 -5.16 6.14
C VAL A 103 6.93 -5.05 5.15
N THR A 104 5.70 -4.98 5.64
CA THR A 104 4.52 -4.76 4.79
C THR A 104 4.28 -3.27 4.61
N VAL A 105 4.09 -2.84 3.36
CA VAL A 105 3.86 -1.44 2.99
C VAL A 105 2.37 -1.16 2.96
N SER A 106 1.97 -0.04 3.53
CA SER A 106 0.63 0.51 3.35
C SER A 106 0.72 1.86 2.65
N VAL A 107 0.09 1.98 1.49
CA VAL A 107 0.08 3.20 0.67
C VAL A 107 -1.20 3.98 0.94
N ARG A 108 -1.06 5.23 1.40
CA ARG A 108 -2.21 6.10 1.65
C ARG A 108 -2.80 6.59 0.34
N SER A 109 -4.14 6.74 0.31
CA SER A 109 -4.85 7.40 -0.79
C SER A 109 -4.43 8.87 -0.90
N HIS A 110 -4.40 9.39 -2.13
CA HIS A 110 -4.13 10.80 -2.41
C HIS A 110 -5.44 11.54 -2.71
N PRO A 111 -5.63 12.80 -2.26
CA PRO A 111 -6.88 13.52 -2.47
C PRO A 111 -7.19 13.83 -3.95
N LEU A 112 -6.17 13.98 -4.79
CA LEU A 112 -6.33 14.33 -6.22
C LEU A 112 -6.14 13.15 -7.16
N PHE A 113 -5.42 12.10 -6.75
CA PHE A 113 -5.01 11.02 -7.62
C PHE A 113 -5.55 9.67 -7.15
N THR A 114 -6.15 8.95 -8.08
CA THR A 114 -6.54 7.55 -7.88
C THR A 114 -5.58 6.65 -8.65
N ARG A 115 -4.98 5.70 -7.96
CA ARG A 115 -4.05 4.74 -8.55
C ARG A 115 -4.80 3.51 -9.03
N GLN A 116 -4.50 3.05 -10.25
CA GLN A 116 -4.92 1.75 -10.77
C GLN A 116 -3.71 1.05 -11.40
N GLY A 117 -3.12 0.13 -10.67
CA GLY A 117 -1.84 -0.49 -11.06
C GLY A 117 -0.72 0.55 -11.13
N GLN A 118 -0.17 0.79 -12.30
CA GLN A 118 0.87 1.81 -12.53
C GLN A 118 0.32 3.10 -13.15
N ASP A 119 -0.97 3.10 -13.52
CA ASP A 119 -1.62 4.29 -14.06
C ASP A 119 -2.25 5.13 -12.94
N VAL A 120 -2.37 6.42 -13.23
CA VAL A 120 -2.90 7.42 -12.29
C VAL A 120 -4.06 8.14 -12.95
N TYR A 121 -5.15 8.26 -12.23
CA TYR A 121 -6.36 8.95 -12.66
C TYR A 121 -6.58 10.20 -11.82
N CYS A 122 -6.97 11.30 -12.46
CA CYS A 122 -7.41 12.48 -11.76
C CYS A 122 -8.55 13.17 -12.52
N GLU A 123 -9.40 13.84 -11.78
CA GLU A 123 -10.43 14.73 -12.33
C GLU A 123 -9.92 16.16 -12.29
N MET A 124 -10.13 16.88 -13.37
CA MET A 124 -9.71 18.27 -13.50
C MET A 124 -10.91 19.15 -13.81
N PRO A 125 -11.35 20.01 -12.88
CA PRO A 125 -12.38 20.99 -13.17
C PRO A 125 -11.84 22.08 -14.10
N ILE A 126 -12.63 22.41 -15.13
CA ILE A 126 -12.38 23.52 -16.04
C ILE A 126 -13.63 24.39 -16.15
N THR A 127 -13.45 25.64 -16.51
CA THR A 127 -14.57 26.55 -16.72
C THR A 127 -15.30 26.24 -18.03
N PHE A 128 -16.56 26.63 -18.11
CA PHE A 128 -17.35 26.53 -19.34
C PHE A 128 -16.66 27.23 -20.52
N THR A 129 -16.10 28.41 -20.31
CA THR A 129 -15.38 29.17 -21.34
C THR A 129 -14.13 28.48 -21.84
N GLN A 130 -13.35 27.86 -20.94
CA GLN A 130 -12.19 27.05 -21.31
C GLN A 130 -12.58 25.83 -22.14
N ALA A 131 -13.70 25.18 -21.77
CA ALA A 131 -14.21 24.04 -22.52
C ALA A 131 -14.72 24.42 -23.90
N ALA A 132 -15.40 25.57 -24.03
CA ALA A 132 -16.01 26.01 -25.27
C ALA A 132 -14.99 26.57 -26.26
N CYS A 133 -14.09 27.45 -25.81
CA CYS A 133 -13.12 28.15 -26.64
C CYS A 133 -11.76 27.44 -26.75
N GLY A 134 -11.54 26.38 -25.99
CA GLY A 134 -10.22 25.82 -25.83
C GLY A 134 -9.35 26.69 -24.91
N ALA A 135 -8.39 26.08 -24.25
CA ALA A 135 -7.46 26.78 -23.37
C ALA A 135 -6.19 25.95 -23.10
N GLU A 136 -5.12 26.64 -22.75
CA GLU A 136 -3.97 26.02 -22.15
C GLU A 136 -4.17 25.94 -20.64
N VAL A 137 -4.10 24.74 -20.08
CA VAL A 137 -4.33 24.48 -18.65
C VAL A 137 -3.11 23.81 -18.00
N GLU A 138 -2.89 24.09 -16.74
CA GLU A 138 -1.86 23.41 -15.94
C GLU A 138 -2.45 22.18 -15.27
N VAL A 139 -1.98 21.01 -15.69
CA VAL A 139 -2.39 19.72 -15.14
C VAL A 139 -1.41 19.28 -14.06
N PRO A 140 -1.86 18.97 -12.84
CA PRO A 140 -1.01 18.42 -11.82
C PRO A 140 -0.60 16.99 -12.20
N THR A 141 0.68 16.66 -12.01
CA THR A 141 1.24 15.31 -12.19
C THR A 141 2.05 14.91 -10.98
N LEU A 142 2.48 13.65 -10.90
CA LEU A 142 3.35 13.18 -9.82
C LEU A 142 4.72 13.87 -9.81
N ASP A 143 5.16 14.40 -10.95
CA ASP A 143 6.47 15.06 -11.09
C ASP A 143 6.37 16.60 -11.08
N GLY A 144 5.19 17.15 -10.84
CA GLY A 144 4.93 18.58 -10.91
C GLY A 144 3.82 18.92 -11.91
N LYS A 145 3.74 20.17 -12.36
CA LYS A 145 2.70 20.63 -13.29
C LYS A 145 3.16 20.48 -14.74
N VAL A 146 2.22 20.12 -15.61
CA VAL A 146 2.43 20.03 -17.07
C VAL A 146 1.38 20.89 -17.77
N ARG A 147 1.77 21.66 -18.76
CA ARG A 147 0.84 22.39 -19.61
C ARG A 147 0.21 21.46 -20.64
N TYR A 148 -1.10 21.56 -20.79
CA TYR A 148 -1.87 20.79 -21.74
C TYR A 148 -2.89 21.70 -22.43
N THR A 149 -3.00 21.59 -23.76
CA THR A 149 -3.96 22.36 -24.53
C THR A 149 -5.24 21.58 -24.66
N ILE A 150 -6.32 22.14 -24.12
CA ILE A 150 -7.68 21.61 -24.28
C ILE A 150 -8.24 22.16 -25.59
N GLY A 151 -8.78 21.27 -26.44
CA GLY A 151 -9.41 21.64 -27.68
C GLY A 151 -10.77 22.32 -27.46
N GLU A 152 -11.17 23.14 -28.46
CA GLU A 152 -12.49 23.77 -28.47
C GLU A 152 -13.62 22.73 -28.45
N GLY A 153 -14.72 23.05 -27.75
CA GLY A 153 -15.88 22.17 -27.66
C GLY A 153 -15.66 20.90 -26.79
N THR A 154 -14.62 20.87 -25.98
CA THR A 154 -14.35 19.74 -25.06
C THR A 154 -15.52 19.54 -24.10
N GLN A 155 -16.04 18.31 -24.04
CA GLN A 155 -17.19 17.95 -23.22
C GLN A 155 -16.74 17.44 -21.86
N THR A 156 -17.60 17.60 -20.84
CA THR A 156 -17.38 16.94 -19.54
C THR A 156 -17.30 15.43 -19.72
N GLY A 157 -16.41 14.77 -18.95
CA GLY A 157 -16.12 13.35 -19.09
C GLY A 157 -15.09 13.00 -20.16
N THR A 158 -14.60 13.98 -20.94
CA THR A 158 -13.49 13.76 -21.87
C THR A 158 -12.24 13.43 -21.11
N THR A 159 -11.61 12.31 -21.46
CA THR A 159 -10.36 11.86 -20.80
C THR A 159 -9.21 11.94 -21.79
N PHE A 160 -8.11 12.58 -21.38
CA PHE A 160 -6.86 12.60 -22.13
C PHE A 160 -5.74 11.91 -21.37
N ARG A 161 -4.78 11.36 -22.09
CA ARG A 161 -3.66 10.58 -21.55
C ARG A 161 -2.37 11.39 -21.61
N LEU A 162 -1.70 11.52 -20.46
CA LEU A 162 -0.35 12.03 -20.36
C LEU A 162 0.62 10.85 -20.27
N LYS A 163 1.27 10.55 -21.40
CA LYS A 163 2.16 9.38 -21.50
C LYS A 163 3.35 9.48 -20.56
N GLY A 164 3.62 8.38 -19.83
CA GLY A 164 4.77 8.27 -18.91
C GLY A 164 4.69 9.15 -17.67
N LYS A 165 3.51 9.69 -17.32
CA LYS A 165 3.29 10.51 -16.11
C LYS A 165 2.64 9.73 -14.97
N GLY A 166 2.50 8.41 -15.11
CA GLY A 166 2.06 7.50 -14.05
C GLY A 166 3.17 7.08 -13.08
N ILE A 167 2.94 5.99 -12.38
CA ILE A 167 3.83 5.42 -11.36
C ILE A 167 4.90 4.55 -12.05
N PRO A 168 6.16 4.60 -11.62
CA PRO A 168 7.19 3.73 -12.17
C PRO A 168 6.94 2.26 -11.83
N TYR A 169 7.38 1.35 -12.67
CA TYR A 169 7.40 -0.08 -12.38
C TYR A 169 8.56 -0.42 -11.44
N VAL A 170 8.31 -1.23 -10.41
CA VAL A 170 9.29 -1.58 -9.36
C VAL A 170 10.59 -2.17 -9.94
N ASN A 171 10.48 -2.98 -11.00
CA ASN A 171 11.63 -3.68 -11.60
C ASN A 171 11.93 -3.21 -13.02
N GLY A 172 11.43 -2.03 -13.42
CA GLY A 172 11.55 -1.55 -14.80
C GLY A 172 11.98 -0.09 -14.89
N ARG A 173 12.37 0.33 -16.11
CA ARG A 173 12.63 1.73 -16.45
C ARG A 173 11.38 2.43 -16.97
N SER A 174 10.30 1.70 -17.21
CA SER A 174 9.05 2.24 -17.73
C SER A 174 8.17 2.78 -16.59
N ARG A 175 7.25 3.66 -16.98
CA ARG A 175 6.23 4.22 -16.10
C ARG A 175 4.86 4.00 -16.73
N GLY A 176 3.82 3.95 -15.90
CA GLY A 176 2.45 4.04 -16.36
C GLY A 176 2.11 5.43 -16.89
N ASP A 177 0.88 5.62 -17.26
CA ASP A 177 0.36 6.87 -17.80
C ASP A 177 -0.55 7.57 -16.79
N GLN A 178 -0.77 8.86 -17.01
CA GLN A 178 -1.77 9.59 -16.24
C GLN A 178 -2.98 9.89 -17.14
N TYR A 179 -4.15 9.54 -16.65
CA TYR A 179 -5.45 9.83 -17.29
C TYR A 179 -6.13 10.97 -16.55
N VAL A 180 -6.47 12.00 -17.31
CA VAL A 180 -7.09 13.20 -16.77
C VAL A 180 -8.48 13.33 -17.36
N THR A 181 -9.49 13.25 -16.51
CA THR A 181 -10.89 13.40 -16.91
C THR A 181 -11.32 14.85 -16.65
N VAL A 182 -11.75 15.52 -17.70
CA VAL A 182 -12.23 16.90 -17.63
C VAL A 182 -13.65 16.94 -17.06
N VAL A 183 -13.86 17.81 -16.09
CA VAL A 183 -15.18 18.11 -15.53
C VAL A 183 -15.48 19.58 -15.76
N VAL A 184 -16.48 19.89 -16.60
CA VAL A 184 -16.88 21.27 -16.84
C VAL A 184 -17.70 21.76 -15.67
N GLU A 185 -17.19 22.78 -14.99
CA GLU A 185 -17.86 23.40 -13.85
C GLU A 185 -18.78 24.54 -14.34
N THR A 186 -20.05 24.44 -13.95
CA THR A 186 -21.04 25.51 -14.20
C THR A 186 -20.98 26.53 -13.08
N PRO A 187 -20.75 27.81 -13.36
CA PRO A 187 -20.65 28.85 -12.35
C PRO A 187 -21.97 29.03 -11.60
N THR A 188 -21.91 29.06 -10.27
CA THR A 188 -23.12 29.09 -9.41
C THR A 188 -23.51 30.46 -8.86
N ARG A 189 -22.56 31.42 -8.78
CA ARG A 189 -22.78 32.74 -8.17
C ARG A 189 -22.55 33.86 -9.20
N LEU A 190 -23.49 34.04 -10.13
CA LEU A 190 -23.39 35.01 -11.20
C LEU A 190 -23.99 36.36 -10.78
N THR A 191 -23.31 37.43 -11.15
CA THR A 191 -23.86 38.79 -11.07
C THR A 191 -24.95 38.98 -12.16
N ARG A 192 -25.74 40.05 -12.04
CA ARG A 192 -26.75 40.38 -13.03
C ARG A 192 -26.16 40.56 -14.46
N GLU A 193 -25.06 41.27 -14.55
CA GLU A 193 -24.35 41.50 -15.82
C GLU A 193 -23.87 40.19 -16.46
N GLN A 194 -23.33 39.27 -15.63
CA GLN A 194 -22.88 37.95 -16.13
C GLN A 194 -24.04 37.11 -16.66
N LYS A 195 -25.20 37.17 -16.00
CA LYS A 195 -26.43 36.50 -16.50
C LYS A 195 -26.89 37.07 -17.81
N ASP A 196 -26.91 38.40 -17.94
CA ASP A 196 -27.29 39.08 -19.18
C ASP A 196 -26.35 38.73 -20.35
N LEU A 197 -25.04 38.59 -20.08
CA LEU A 197 -24.08 38.11 -21.07
C LEU A 197 -24.34 36.66 -21.51
N LEU A 198 -24.68 35.79 -20.58
CA LEU A 198 -25.01 34.40 -20.89
C LEU A 198 -26.31 34.27 -21.69
N HIS A 199 -27.32 35.11 -21.40
CA HIS A 199 -28.54 35.14 -22.21
C HIS A 199 -28.23 35.62 -23.64
N LYS A 200 -27.44 36.67 -23.81
CA LYS A 200 -27.01 37.14 -25.14
C LYS A 200 -26.22 36.05 -25.90
N PHE A 201 -25.38 35.30 -25.19
CA PHE A 201 -24.67 34.17 -25.77
C PHE A 201 -25.65 33.09 -26.24
N GLU A 202 -26.68 32.77 -25.43
CA GLU A 202 -27.69 31.78 -25.79
C GLU A 202 -28.48 32.21 -27.03
N GLU A 203 -28.90 33.48 -27.12
CA GLU A 203 -29.59 34.06 -28.27
C GLU A 203 -28.74 34.03 -29.55
N ALA A 204 -27.44 34.28 -29.42
CA ALA A 204 -26.48 34.25 -30.54
C ALA A 204 -26.09 32.81 -30.96
N THR A 205 -26.37 31.82 -30.11
CA THR A 205 -25.93 30.44 -30.35
C THR A 205 -26.94 29.70 -31.23
N SER A 206 -26.49 29.21 -32.39
CA SER A 206 -27.32 28.40 -33.28
C SER A 206 -27.52 26.96 -32.73
N GLU A 207 -28.63 26.33 -33.15
CA GLU A 207 -28.92 24.91 -32.80
C GLU A 207 -27.80 23.95 -33.25
N SER A 208 -27.07 24.30 -34.29
CA SER A 208 -25.94 23.51 -34.80
C SER A 208 -24.78 23.43 -33.79
N ALA A 209 -24.61 24.41 -32.93
CA ALA A 209 -23.59 24.42 -31.87
C ALA A 209 -23.90 23.49 -30.71
N GLN A 210 -25.13 22.97 -30.63
CA GLN A 210 -25.60 22.07 -29.57
C GLN A 210 -26.13 20.72 -30.12
N PRO A 211 -25.29 19.90 -30.75
CA PRO A 211 -25.75 18.72 -31.52
C PRO A 211 -26.40 17.65 -30.62
N LYS A 212 -26.03 17.55 -29.34
CA LYS A 212 -26.66 16.60 -28.41
C LYS A 212 -28.09 17.02 -28.05
N ARG A 213 -28.30 18.33 -27.80
CA ARG A 213 -29.62 18.89 -27.53
C ARG A 213 -30.54 18.68 -28.73
N LYS A 214 -30.06 19.01 -29.95
CA LYS A 214 -30.79 18.82 -31.19
C LYS A 214 -31.22 17.36 -31.39
N LYS A 215 -30.31 16.41 -31.32
CA LYS A 215 -30.61 14.97 -31.43
C LYS A 215 -31.61 14.48 -30.40
N PHE A 216 -31.58 15.01 -29.18
CA PHE A 216 -32.52 14.64 -28.13
C PHE A 216 -33.94 15.07 -28.51
N PHE A 217 -34.12 16.31 -28.91
CA PHE A 217 -35.45 16.84 -29.31
C PHE A 217 -35.96 16.23 -30.59
N GLU A 218 -35.11 15.89 -31.56
CA GLU A 218 -35.49 15.10 -32.74
C GLU A 218 -36.05 13.74 -32.33
N LYS A 219 -35.35 12.98 -31.49
CA LYS A 219 -35.83 11.68 -30.96
C LYS A 219 -37.12 11.80 -30.17
N LEU A 220 -37.28 12.87 -29.39
CA LEU A 220 -38.49 13.12 -28.63
C LEU A 220 -39.69 13.33 -29.59
N ARG A 221 -39.51 14.13 -30.63
CA ARG A 221 -40.55 14.38 -31.68
C ARG A 221 -40.94 13.06 -32.35
N ASP A 222 -39.97 12.28 -32.83
CA ASP A 222 -40.20 11.00 -33.48
C ASP A 222 -40.93 9.98 -32.59
N ALA A 223 -40.81 10.11 -31.27
CA ALA A 223 -41.46 9.21 -30.29
C ALA A 223 -42.93 9.61 -30.01
N PHE A 224 -43.29 10.89 -30.17
CA PHE A 224 -44.63 11.40 -29.87
C PHE A 224 -45.47 11.69 -31.11
N ASP A 225 -44.87 11.77 -32.30
CA ASP A 225 -45.56 11.93 -33.58
C ASP A 225 -46.00 10.60 -34.21
N LYS A 226 -45.92 9.50 -33.45
CA LYS A 226 -46.51 8.17 -33.75
C LYS A 226 -47.77 7.97 -32.92
#